data_778e7aa99926e93ba441d11c2355dbe6
#
_entry.id   778e7aa99926e93ba441d11c2355dbe6
#
_cell.length_a   1.000
_cell.length_b   1.000
_cell.length_c   1.000
_cell.angle_alpha   90.00
_cell.angle_beta   90.00
_cell.angle_gamma   90.00
#
_symmetry.space_group_name_H-M   'P 1'
#
loop_
_entity.id
_entity.type
_entity.pdbx_description
1 polymer ?
#
loop_
_entity_poly.entity_id
_entity_poly.type
_entity_poly.pdbx_seq_one_letter_code
_entity_poly.pdbx_strand_id
1 'polypeptide(L)'
;QKTGWMVPGDGKGLTLCDANLDGWPDLAVAQNNDRLLLFENQAGGKHQPLCIALKGTQGNPHGVGAQLSIVQKGHKGALHEIYAGGGYLSQSTPRIYLQHPENGFEVEVRWPDGSRSEHAFSKATENLITLAHPGLNLQP
;
A
#
# COMPACT_ATOMS: atom_id res chain seq x y z
N GLN A 1 12.23 23.62 2.83
CA GLN A 1 10.82 23.30 2.67
C GLN A 1 10.29 22.83 4.03
N LYS A 2 9.25 23.48 4.56
CA LYS A 2 8.65 23.07 5.82
C LYS A 2 7.67 21.94 5.53
N THR A 3 7.86 20.78 6.13
CA THR A 3 6.99 19.61 5.93
C THR A 3 5.61 19.73 6.58
N GLY A 4 5.42 20.72 7.46
CA GLY A 4 4.20 20.87 8.26
C GLY A 4 4.07 19.86 9.41
N TRP A 5 5.00 18.93 9.53
CA TRP A 5 4.97 17.93 10.58
C TRP A 5 5.39 18.50 11.92
N MET A 6 4.47 18.44 12.87
CA MET A 6 4.76 18.80 14.26
C MET A 6 3.97 17.86 15.17
N VAL A 7 4.68 17.07 15.96
CA VAL A 7 4.13 16.22 17.02
C VAL A 7 4.59 16.78 18.34
N PRO A 8 3.80 17.67 18.98
CA PRO A 8 4.24 18.39 20.20
C PRO A 8 4.24 17.52 21.45
N GLY A 9 3.50 16.41 21.41
CA GLY A 9 3.33 15.49 22.54
C GLY A 9 4.24 14.26 22.49
N ASP A 10 3.95 13.30 23.36
CA ASP A 10 4.63 12.02 23.44
C ASP A 10 4.06 11.03 22.40
N GLY A 11 4.53 11.12 21.16
CA GLY A 11 4.14 10.22 20.08
C GLY A 11 4.56 8.77 20.37
N LYS A 12 3.60 7.83 20.29
CA LYS A 12 3.82 6.40 20.57
C LYS A 12 3.66 5.52 19.35
N GLY A 13 2.64 5.73 18.57
CA GLY A 13 2.36 4.93 17.38
C GLY A 13 2.26 5.79 16.14
N LEU A 14 2.78 5.28 15.03
CA LEU A 14 2.67 5.89 13.71
C LEU A 14 2.13 4.86 12.74
N THR A 15 1.15 5.22 11.94
CA THR A 15 0.61 4.36 10.89
C THR A 15 0.40 5.11 9.60
N LEU A 16 0.58 4.40 8.49
CA LEU A 16 0.16 4.82 7.16
C LEU A 16 -1.27 4.34 6.91
N CYS A 17 -2.11 5.25 6.47
CA CYS A 17 -3.47 4.97 6.00
C CYS A 17 -3.80 5.94 4.87
N ASP A 18 -4.89 5.68 4.18
CA ASP A 18 -5.47 6.59 3.19
C ASP A 18 -6.83 7.02 3.78
N ALA A 19 -6.82 8.13 4.51
CA ALA A 19 -7.94 8.55 5.33
C ALA A 19 -9.02 9.29 4.54
N ASN A 20 -8.63 9.99 3.49
CA ASN A 20 -9.53 10.73 2.59
C ASN A 20 -9.87 9.95 1.31
N LEU A 21 -9.30 8.75 1.12
CA LEU A 21 -9.49 7.87 -0.03
C LEU A 21 -9.04 8.48 -1.36
N ASP A 22 -8.00 9.29 -1.34
CA ASP A 22 -7.41 9.87 -2.55
C ASP A 22 -6.32 8.99 -3.19
N GLY A 23 -5.94 7.90 -2.53
CA GLY A 23 -4.94 6.94 -2.98
C GLY A 23 -3.52 7.27 -2.53
N TRP A 24 -3.27 8.42 -1.91
CA TRP A 24 -2.01 8.75 -1.28
C TRP A 24 -1.99 8.31 0.19
N PRO A 25 -0.83 7.90 0.71
CA PRO A 25 -0.73 7.56 2.12
C PRO A 25 -0.71 8.81 2.99
N ASP A 26 -1.60 8.85 3.97
CA ASP A 26 -1.61 9.79 5.08
C ASP A 26 -0.90 9.19 6.29
N LEU A 27 -0.63 10.04 7.29
CA LEU A 27 -0.03 9.62 8.54
C LEU A 27 -0.97 9.86 9.71
N ALA A 28 -1.24 8.81 10.48
CA ALA A 28 -1.88 8.94 11.77
C ALA A 28 -0.87 8.69 12.90
N VAL A 29 -0.80 9.61 13.86
CA VAL A 29 0.12 9.55 15.00
C VAL A 29 -0.68 9.49 16.29
N ALA A 30 -0.57 8.37 17.01
CA ALA A 30 -1.10 8.24 18.36
C ALA A 30 -0.12 8.83 19.37
N GLN A 31 -0.63 9.60 20.31
CA GLN A 31 0.14 10.20 21.40
C GLN A 31 -0.29 9.60 22.74
N ASN A 32 0.63 9.57 23.69
CA ASN A 32 0.32 9.15 25.04
C ASN A 32 -0.46 10.26 25.77
N ASN A 33 -1.66 9.91 26.22
CA ASN A 33 -2.55 10.83 26.95
C ASN A 33 -2.86 12.14 26.23
N ASP A 34 -2.90 12.11 24.89
CA ASP A 34 -3.24 13.24 24.02
C ASP A 34 -4.04 12.76 22.79
N ARG A 35 -4.56 13.73 22.02
CA ARG A 35 -5.36 13.46 20.83
C ARG A 35 -4.54 12.79 19.72
N LEU A 36 -5.24 12.00 18.90
CA LEU A 36 -4.70 11.52 17.63
C LEU A 36 -4.41 12.70 16.71
N LEU A 37 -3.26 12.69 16.04
CA LEU A 37 -2.94 13.61 14.97
C LEU A 37 -3.06 12.89 13.62
N LEU A 38 -3.74 13.52 12.69
CA LEU A 38 -3.82 13.07 11.30
C LEU A 38 -3.14 14.10 10.41
N PHE A 39 -2.18 13.65 9.62
CA PHE A 39 -1.47 14.46 8.64
C PHE A 39 -1.85 13.97 7.25
N GLU A 40 -2.66 14.75 6.58
CA GLU A 40 -3.09 14.50 5.21
C GLU A 40 -1.95 14.80 4.24
N ASN A 41 -1.71 13.89 3.31
CA ASN A 41 -0.72 14.04 2.26
C ASN A 41 -1.23 15.00 1.18
N GLN A 42 -0.60 16.16 1.08
CA GLN A 42 -0.93 17.19 0.09
C GLN A 42 -0.16 17.00 -1.24
N ALA A 43 0.21 15.77 -1.59
CA ALA A 43 0.97 15.46 -2.81
C ALA A 43 0.17 15.67 -4.11
N GLY A 44 -0.64 16.71 -4.16
CA GLY A 44 -1.41 17.08 -5.34
C GLY A 44 -0.55 17.49 -6.53
N GLY A 45 -0.88 17.06 -7.71
CA GLY A 45 -0.60 17.78 -8.93
C GLY A 45 0.07 17.02 -10.06
N LYS A 46 1.28 16.53 -9.98
CA LYS A 46 2.00 15.99 -11.17
C LYS A 46 1.96 14.47 -11.32
N HIS A 47 1.65 13.76 -10.27
CA HIS A 47 1.72 12.30 -10.22
C HIS A 47 0.38 11.76 -9.75
N GLN A 48 -0.05 10.65 -10.33
CA GLN A 48 -1.21 9.91 -9.86
C GLN A 48 -0.77 8.87 -8.82
N PRO A 49 -1.54 8.64 -7.76
CA PRO A 49 -1.27 7.57 -6.82
C PRO A 49 -1.62 6.20 -7.42
N LEU A 50 -0.92 5.18 -6.96
CA LEU A 50 -1.29 3.78 -7.17
C LEU A 50 -1.23 3.07 -5.83
N CYS A 51 -2.37 2.65 -5.35
CA CYS A 51 -2.51 1.84 -4.17
C CYS A 51 -2.78 0.39 -4.57
N ILE A 52 -1.96 -0.54 -4.08
CA ILE A 52 -2.13 -1.97 -4.35
C ILE A 52 -2.56 -2.67 -3.06
N ALA A 53 -3.72 -3.32 -3.09
CA ALA A 53 -4.21 -4.20 -2.06
C ALA A 53 -4.14 -5.66 -2.55
N LEU A 54 -3.90 -6.59 -1.63
CA LEU A 54 -3.95 -8.01 -1.92
C LEU A 54 -5.19 -8.65 -1.30
N LYS A 55 -5.80 -9.58 -2.05
CA LYS A 55 -6.85 -10.46 -1.56
C LYS A 55 -6.28 -11.88 -1.49
N GLY A 56 -5.83 -12.26 -0.32
CA GLY A 56 -5.26 -13.58 -0.05
C GLY A 56 -6.32 -14.62 0.31
N THR A 57 -5.87 -15.78 0.79
CA THR A 57 -6.74 -16.89 1.20
C THR A 57 -7.46 -16.60 2.53
N GLN A 58 -8.42 -17.46 2.91
CA GLN A 58 -9.21 -17.31 4.13
C GLN A 58 -8.34 -17.17 5.40
N GLY A 59 -7.22 -17.88 5.49
CA GLY A 59 -6.30 -17.79 6.64
C GLY A 59 -5.38 -16.57 6.63
N ASN A 60 -5.28 -15.89 5.47
CA ASN A 60 -4.44 -14.70 5.29
C ASN A 60 -5.09 -13.73 4.28
N PRO A 61 -6.21 -13.10 4.64
CA PRO A 61 -7.04 -12.34 3.70
C PRO A 61 -6.33 -11.12 3.09
N HIS A 62 -5.32 -10.60 3.74
CA HIS A 62 -4.56 -9.44 3.28
C HIS A 62 -3.24 -9.79 2.59
N GLY A 63 -2.92 -11.09 2.45
CA GLY A 63 -1.68 -11.53 1.82
C GLY A 63 -0.42 -11.12 2.59
N VAL A 64 -0.47 -11.11 3.93
CA VAL A 64 0.72 -10.81 4.76
C VAL A 64 1.85 -11.76 4.42
N GLY A 65 3.06 -11.24 4.22
CA GLY A 65 4.24 -11.97 3.74
C GLY A 65 4.32 -12.12 2.22
N ALA A 66 3.31 -11.67 1.49
CA ALA A 66 3.42 -11.60 0.03
C ALA A 66 4.40 -10.50 -0.39
N GLN A 67 5.14 -10.78 -1.45
CA GLN A 67 6.10 -9.87 -2.04
C GLN A 67 5.66 -9.49 -3.44
N LEU A 68 5.74 -8.23 -3.80
CA LEU A 68 5.39 -7.76 -5.13
C LEU A 68 6.42 -6.80 -5.70
N SER A 69 6.51 -6.76 -7.02
CA SER A 69 7.30 -5.79 -7.77
C SER A 69 6.52 -5.32 -8.99
N ILE A 70 6.72 -4.05 -9.36
CA ILE A 70 6.23 -3.53 -10.63
C ILE A 70 7.29 -3.79 -11.70
N VAL A 71 6.88 -4.33 -12.83
CA VAL A 71 7.71 -4.51 -14.02
C VAL A 71 7.26 -3.53 -15.08
N GLN A 72 8.19 -2.72 -15.59
CA GLN A 72 7.93 -1.74 -16.63
C GLN A 72 8.97 -1.84 -17.73
N LYS A 73 8.56 -2.01 -18.98
CA LYS A 73 9.46 -2.20 -20.13
C LYS A 73 10.52 -3.29 -19.91
N GLY A 74 10.13 -4.39 -19.25
CA GLY A 74 11.03 -5.51 -18.91
C GLY A 74 11.97 -5.25 -17.73
N HIS A 75 11.93 -4.07 -17.11
CA HIS A 75 12.73 -3.75 -15.91
C HIS A 75 11.89 -3.94 -14.66
N LYS A 76 12.40 -4.78 -13.75
CA LYS A 76 11.80 -5.03 -12.44
C LYS A 76 12.20 -3.94 -11.47
N GLY A 77 11.21 -3.30 -10.88
CA GLY A 77 11.38 -2.26 -9.87
C GLY A 77 11.70 -2.83 -8.48
N ALA A 78 11.54 -1.98 -7.47
CA ALA A 78 11.76 -2.36 -6.07
C ALA A 78 10.85 -3.51 -5.64
N LEU A 79 11.34 -4.33 -4.72
CA LEU A 79 10.57 -5.36 -4.05
C LEU A 79 9.84 -4.73 -2.86
N HIS A 80 8.53 -4.92 -2.81
CA HIS A 80 7.67 -4.53 -1.70
C HIS A 80 7.10 -5.75 -1.02
N GLU A 81 6.91 -5.68 0.29
CA GLU A 81 6.32 -6.78 1.07
C GLU A 81 5.14 -6.27 1.89
N ILE A 82 4.09 -7.08 2.01
CA ILE A 82 2.96 -6.82 2.89
C ILE A 82 3.31 -7.30 4.31
N TYR A 83 3.36 -6.38 5.24
CA TYR A 83 3.68 -6.67 6.65
C TYR A 83 2.45 -6.60 7.55
N ALA A 84 2.52 -7.35 8.65
CA ALA A 84 1.66 -7.17 9.81
C ALA A 84 2.52 -6.80 11.02
N GLY A 85 2.07 -5.84 11.84
CA GLY A 85 2.75 -5.46 13.07
C GLY A 85 4.10 -4.77 12.86
N GLY A 86 4.31 -4.06 11.77
CA GLY A 86 5.58 -3.43 11.43
C GLY A 86 5.95 -2.19 12.23
N GLY A 87 5.04 -1.64 13.05
CA GLY A 87 5.26 -0.44 13.84
C GLY A 87 5.27 -0.69 15.34
N TYR A 88 5.87 0.24 16.11
CA TYR A 88 5.77 0.24 17.56
C TYR A 88 4.34 0.65 17.98
N LEU A 89 3.62 -0.24 18.66
CA LEU A 89 2.21 -0.05 19.06
C LEU A 89 1.30 0.45 17.93
N SER A 90 1.62 0.07 16.70
CA SER A 90 0.90 0.51 15.51
C SER A 90 1.02 -0.49 14.37
N GLN A 91 0.08 -0.40 13.44
CA GLN A 91 0.09 -1.18 12.21
C GLN A 91 -0.44 -0.32 11.08
N SER A 92 0.31 -0.22 9.99
CA SER A 92 -0.14 0.42 8.76
C SER A 92 -1.18 -0.45 8.04
N THR A 93 -1.97 0.16 7.18
CA THR A 93 -2.86 -0.61 6.29
C THR A 93 -2.03 -1.58 5.44
N PRO A 94 -2.49 -2.82 5.21
CA PRO A 94 -1.77 -3.82 4.42
C PRO A 94 -1.87 -3.51 2.92
N ARG A 95 -1.34 -2.36 2.53
CA ARG A 95 -1.37 -1.82 1.18
C ARG A 95 0.00 -1.30 0.79
N ILE A 96 0.30 -1.33 -0.49
CA ILE A 96 1.50 -0.72 -1.07
C ILE A 96 1.07 0.56 -1.78
N TYR A 97 1.70 1.66 -1.43
CA TYR A 97 1.45 2.98 -2.02
C TYR A 97 2.64 3.36 -2.91
N LEU A 98 2.36 3.65 -4.15
CA LEU A 98 3.35 3.92 -5.19
C LEU A 98 2.92 5.13 -6.03
N GLN A 99 3.86 5.66 -6.79
CA GLN A 99 3.53 6.52 -7.90
C GLN A 99 3.04 5.66 -9.07
N HIS A 100 1.92 6.06 -9.66
CA HIS A 100 1.36 5.39 -10.82
C HIS A 100 2.35 5.44 -12.00
N PRO A 101 2.67 4.29 -12.63
CA PRO A 101 3.47 4.27 -13.85
C PRO A 101 2.76 5.01 -15.01
N GLU A 102 3.49 5.82 -15.75
CA GLU A 102 2.93 6.61 -16.88
C GLU A 102 2.45 5.74 -18.05
N ASN A 103 3.06 4.57 -18.21
CA ASN A 103 2.78 3.62 -19.29
C ASN A 103 2.31 2.29 -18.72
N GLY A 104 1.97 1.36 -19.61
CA GLY A 104 1.62 -0.01 -19.22
C GLY A 104 2.70 -0.66 -18.34
N PHE A 105 2.27 -1.44 -17.39
CA PHE A 105 3.10 -2.12 -16.41
C PHE A 105 2.51 -3.48 -16.04
N GLU A 106 3.33 -4.30 -15.42
CA GLU A 106 2.92 -5.57 -14.84
C GLU A 106 3.21 -5.56 -13.34
N VAL A 107 2.38 -6.24 -12.57
CA VAL A 107 2.61 -6.49 -11.16
C VAL A 107 2.84 -7.98 -10.97
N GLU A 108 4.06 -8.33 -10.60
CA GLU A 108 4.41 -9.69 -10.19
C GLU A 108 4.20 -9.84 -8.69
N VAL A 109 3.44 -10.85 -8.28
CA VAL A 109 3.21 -11.16 -6.87
C VAL A 109 3.72 -12.56 -6.57
N ARG A 110 4.55 -12.70 -5.55
CA ARG A 110 4.92 -13.97 -4.92
C ARG A 110 4.16 -14.06 -3.61
N TRP A 111 3.30 -15.06 -3.50
CA TRP A 111 2.47 -15.28 -2.33
C TRP A 111 3.21 -16.10 -1.25
N PRO A 112 2.75 -16.04 0.04
CA PRO A 112 3.42 -16.72 1.14
C PRO A 112 3.50 -18.25 1.00
N ASP A 113 2.55 -18.87 0.27
CA ASP A 113 2.53 -20.30 -0.03
C ASP A 113 3.49 -20.70 -1.16
N GLY A 114 4.22 -19.71 -1.72
CA GLY A 114 5.15 -19.91 -2.83
C GLY A 114 4.51 -19.78 -4.22
N SER A 115 3.19 -19.68 -4.32
CA SER A 115 2.52 -19.43 -5.60
C SER A 115 2.88 -18.06 -6.16
N ARG A 116 2.66 -17.86 -7.46
CA ARG A 116 2.93 -16.61 -8.16
C ARG A 116 1.75 -16.20 -9.01
N SER A 117 1.55 -14.91 -9.16
CA SER A 117 0.62 -14.34 -10.12
C SER A 117 1.23 -13.10 -10.78
N GLU A 118 0.84 -12.87 -12.03
CA GLU A 118 1.26 -11.76 -12.87
C GLU A 118 0.02 -11.07 -13.39
N HIS A 119 -0.01 -9.74 -13.29
CA HIS A 119 -1.17 -8.93 -13.66
C HIS A 119 -0.69 -7.78 -14.54
N ALA A 120 -1.12 -7.77 -15.80
CA ALA A 120 -0.75 -6.74 -16.77
C ALA A 120 -1.80 -5.63 -16.82
N PHE A 121 -1.32 -4.39 -16.84
CA PHE A 121 -2.13 -3.18 -16.94
C PHE A 121 -1.65 -2.35 -18.13
N SER A 122 -2.51 -2.09 -19.10
CA SER A 122 -2.20 -1.21 -20.23
C SER A 122 -2.13 0.26 -19.81
N LYS A 123 -3.05 0.66 -18.94
CA LYS A 123 -3.10 1.93 -18.21
C LYS A 123 -4.03 1.70 -17.02
N ALA A 124 -3.57 1.92 -15.81
CA ALA A 124 -4.49 1.91 -14.69
C ALA A 124 -5.32 3.20 -14.73
N THR A 125 -6.62 3.04 -14.68
CA THR A 125 -7.60 4.16 -14.60
C THR A 125 -8.03 4.37 -13.15
N GLU A 126 -7.70 3.44 -12.27
CA GLU A 126 -8.08 3.43 -10.86
C GLU A 126 -6.85 3.64 -9.98
N ASN A 127 -7.01 4.44 -8.95
CA ASN A 127 -5.96 4.69 -7.96
C ASN A 127 -5.77 3.51 -6.99
N LEU A 128 -6.75 2.61 -6.91
CA LEU A 128 -6.69 1.40 -6.08
C LEU A 128 -6.93 0.17 -6.95
N ILE A 129 -5.99 -0.75 -6.96
CA ILE A 129 -6.13 -2.08 -7.57
C ILE A 129 -6.08 -3.15 -6.48
N THR A 130 -6.90 -4.20 -6.64
CA THR A 130 -6.90 -5.37 -5.75
C THR A 130 -6.50 -6.60 -6.54
N LEU A 131 -5.41 -7.24 -6.13
CA LEU A 131 -4.89 -8.45 -6.77
C LEU A 131 -5.24 -9.66 -5.93
N ALA A 132 -5.89 -10.65 -6.56
CA ALA A 132 -6.35 -11.84 -5.87
C ALA A 132 -5.33 -12.98 -5.95
N HIS A 133 -5.25 -13.77 -4.88
CA HIS A 133 -4.49 -15.00 -4.86
C HIS A 133 -5.01 -15.98 -5.94
N PRO A 134 -4.13 -16.65 -6.72
CA PRO A 134 -4.56 -17.52 -7.83
C PRO A 134 -5.42 -18.73 -7.39
N GLY A 135 -5.33 -19.13 -6.14
CA GLY A 135 -6.19 -20.16 -5.56
C GLY A 135 -7.58 -19.69 -5.10
N LEU A 136 -7.87 -18.38 -5.20
CA LEU A 136 -9.22 -17.88 -5.00
C LEU A 136 -10.00 -18.07 -6.30
N ASN A 137 -10.93 -19.03 -6.31
CA ASN A 137 -11.95 -19.07 -7.35
C ASN A 137 -12.79 -17.80 -7.22
N LEU A 138 -12.45 -16.77 -7.97
CA LEU A 138 -13.35 -15.65 -8.20
C LEU A 138 -14.50 -16.19 -9.04
N GLN A 139 -15.55 -16.69 -8.36
CA GLN A 139 -16.81 -16.89 -9.07
C GLN A 139 -17.29 -15.52 -9.56
N PRO A 140 -17.71 -15.42 -10.82
CA PRO A 140 -18.19 -14.18 -11.41
C PRO A 140 -19.42 -13.64 -10.71
#